data_9c76d1aaf3d51c3b0829a513b78b6c18
#
_entry.id   9c76d1aaf3d51c3b0829a513b78b6c18
#
_cell.length_a   1.000
_cell.length_b   1.000
_cell.length_c   1.000
_cell.angle_alpha   90.00
_cell.angle_beta   90.00
_cell.angle_gamma   90.00
#
_symmetry.space_group_name_H-M   'P 1'
#
loop_
_entity.id
_entity.type
_entity.pdbx_description
1 polymer ?
#
loop_
_entity_poly.entity_id
_entity_poly.type
_entity_poly.pdbx_seq_one_letter_code
_entity_poly.pdbx_strand_id
1 'polypeptide(L)'
;MRYRFDGNRLQLIKYEITAKNIITGTDDTVIEQTDTHTACTDSERDELLQRYPTATVTTVDNTGYEWLDGMQFTQEQLADGELERAVEMGETAYNEMKNAPSQDEINAMLMLKIAEMEVAITNEKVSD
;
A
#
# COMPACT_ATOMS: atom_id res chain seq x y z
N MET A 1 -6.63 4.79 -7.52
CA MET A 1 -6.54 3.91 -6.32
C MET A 1 -7.16 4.61 -5.13
N ARG A 2 -8.02 3.93 -4.40
CA ARG A 2 -8.58 4.44 -3.15
C ARG A 2 -8.19 3.52 -2.01
N TYR A 3 -7.73 4.09 -0.91
CA TYR A 3 -7.16 3.33 0.20
C TYR A 3 -7.33 4.08 1.53
N ARG A 4 -7.14 3.33 2.61
CA ARG A 4 -6.99 3.87 3.97
C ARG A 4 -5.85 3.12 4.66
N PHE A 5 -5.39 3.64 5.79
CA PHE A 5 -4.41 2.96 6.63
C PHE A 5 -5.06 2.49 7.93
N ASP A 6 -4.79 1.24 8.29
CA ASP A 6 -5.05 0.70 9.62
C ASP A 6 -3.69 0.56 10.32
N GLY A 7 -3.37 1.54 11.15
CA GLY A 7 -2.00 1.70 11.64
C GLY A 7 -1.05 2.00 10.48
N ASN A 8 -0.07 1.14 10.27
CA ASN A 8 0.89 1.24 9.15
C ASN A 8 0.51 0.35 7.96
N ARG A 9 -0.60 -0.35 8.05
CA ARG A 9 -1.05 -1.28 7.02
C ARG A 9 -1.99 -0.59 6.03
N LEU A 10 -1.65 -0.68 4.74
CA LEU A 10 -2.49 -0.16 3.68
C LEU A 10 -3.66 -1.11 3.41
N GLN A 11 -4.86 -0.57 3.35
CA GLN A 11 -6.06 -1.31 2.99
C GLN A 11 -6.74 -0.63 1.80
N LEU A 12 -7.01 -1.39 0.75
CA LEU A 12 -7.76 -0.88 -0.40
C LEU A 12 -9.24 -0.77 -0.05
N ILE A 13 -9.84 0.34 -0.39
CA ILE A 13 -11.29 0.55 -0.22
C ILE A 13 -12.01 -0.17 -1.35
N LYS A 14 -12.86 -1.13 -1.02
CA LYS A 14 -13.63 -1.92 -1.99
C LYS A 14 -15.00 -1.37 -2.27
N TYR A 15 -15.63 -0.72 -1.28
CA TYR A 15 -17.00 -0.24 -1.38
C TYR A 15 -17.14 1.16 -0.81
N GLU A 16 -18.01 1.95 -1.43
CA GLU A 16 -18.56 3.18 -0.87
C GLU A 16 -20.02 2.95 -0.53
N ILE A 17 -20.40 3.26 0.69
CA ILE A 17 -21.78 3.14 1.17
C ILE A 17 -22.30 4.56 1.39
N THR A 18 -23.26 4.97 0.56
CA THR A 18 -23.85 6.31 0.59
C THR A 18 -25.19 6.26 1.28
N ALA A 19 -25.28 6.89 2.44
CA ALA A 19 -26.50 6.97 3.24
C ALA A 19 -27.10 8.37 3.16
N LYS A 20 -28.41 8.44 3.01
CA LYS A 20 -29.16 9.70 3.04
C LYS A 20 -29.80 9.88 4.39
N ASN A 21 -29.53 10.99 5.04
CA ASN A 21 -30.14 11.39 6.31
C ASN A 21 -31.02 12.61 6.07
N ILE A 22 -32.25 12.58 6.60
CA ILE A 22 -33.17 13.69 6.56
C ILE A 22 -33.15 14.37 7.92
N ILE A 23 -32.71 15.63 7.96
CA ILE A 23 -32.68 16.43 9.18
C ILE A 23 -33.77 17.47 9.10
N THR A 24 -34.68 17.45 10.08
CA THR A 24 -35.74 18.46 10.19
C THR A 24 -35.27 19.52 11.18
N GLY A 25 -35.15 20.78 10.72
CA GLY A 25 -34.83 21.92 11.58
C GLY A 25 -35.99 22.33 12.45
N THR A 26 -35.71 23.23 13.41
CA THR A 26 -36.70 23.76 14.34
C THR A 26 -37.80 24.61 13.66
N ASP A 27 -37.53 25.06 12.44
CA ASP A 27 -38.44 25.86 11.60
C ASP A 27 -39.16 24.99 10.54
N ASP A 28 -39.23 23.67 10.73
CA ASP A 28 -39.77 22.68 9.81
C ASP A 28 -39.00 22.59 8.46
N THR A 29 -37.83 23.16 8.38
CA THR A 29 -36.96 23.04 7.22
C THR A 29 -36.42 21.59 7.14
N VAL A 30 -36.59 20.94 5.99
CA VAL A 30 -36.07 19.60 5.75
C VAL A 30 -34.74 19.73 4.98
N ILE A 31 -33.67 19.22 5.57
CA ILE A 31 -32.35 19.18 4.95
C ILE A 31 -32.01 17.72 4.69
N GLU A 32 -31.75 17.39 3.42
CA GLU A 32 -31.21 16.08 3.04
C GLU A 32 -29.69 16.15 3.12
N GLN A 33 -29.12 15.30 3.98
CA GLN A 33 -27.68 15.17 4.12
C GLN A 33 -27.23 13.82 3.59
N THR A 34 -26.20 13.80 2.76
CA THR A 34 -25.62 12.59 2.22
C THR A 34 -24.29 12.32 2.91
N ASP A 35 -24.18 11.17 3.57
CA ASP A 35 -22.95 10.71 4.20
C ASP A 35 -22.38 9.53 3.42
N THR A 36 -21.07 9.55 3.18
CA THR A 36 -20.37 8.47 2.50
C THR A 36 -19.45 7.76 3.48
N HIS A 37 -19.62 6.45 3.58
CA HIS A 37 -18.78 5.57 4.37
C HIS A 37 -18.01 4.63 3.45
N THR A 38 -16.83 4.22 3.86
CA THR A 38 -15.99 3.33 3.06
C THR A 38 -15.81 1.99 3.75
N ALA A 39 -15.70 0.93 2.97
CA ALA A 39 -15.47 -0.42 3.46
C ALA A 39 -14.33 -1.08 2.67
N CYS A 40 -13.40 -1.72 3.38
CA CYS A 40 -12.29 -2.45 2.78
C CYS A 40 -12.57 -3.96 2.67
N THR A 41 -13.56 -4.46 3.38
CA THR A 41 -13.93 -5.88 3.40
C THR A 41 -15.44 -6.04 3.23
N ASP A 42 -15.84 -7.24 2.83
CA ASP A 42 -17.26 -7.58 2.74
C ASP A 42 -17.96 -7.52 4.10
N SER A 43 -17.26 -7.90 5.17
CA SER A 43 -17.76 -7.80 6.55
C SER A 43 -18.04 -6.36 6.97
N GLU A 44 -17.15 -5.44 6.65
CA GLU A 44 -17.35 -4.01 6.94
C GLU A 44 -18.53 -3.46 6.13
N ARG A 45 -18.66 -3.85 4.86
CA ARG A 45 -19.80 -3.49 4.03
C ARG A 45 -21.11 -3.95 4.67
N ASP A 46 -21.17 -5.21 5.09
CA ASP A 46 -22.39 -5.79 5.67
C ASP A 46 -22.74 -5.11 7.00
N GLU A 47 -21.74 -4.78 7.82
CA GLU A 47 -21.95 -4.04 9.07
C GLU A 47 -22.51 -2.63 8.81
N LEU A 48 -21.98 -1.93 7.81
CA LEU A 48 -22.48 -0.61 7.42
C LEU A 48 -23.91 -0.69 6.87
N LEU A 49 -24.23 -1.74 6.11
CA LEU A 49 -25.59 -1.95 5.60
C LEU A 49 -26.59 -2.30 6.72
N GLN A 50 -26.15 -2.95 7.79
CA GLN A 50 -26.99 -3.14 8.97
C GLN A 50 -27.29 -1.82 9.66
N ARG A 51 -26.31 -0.94 9.72
CA ARG A 51 -26.45 0.39 10.31
C ARG A 51 -27.26 1.35 9.44
N TYR A 52 -27.11 1.21 8.12
CA TYR A 52 -27.76 2.06 7.11
C TYR A 52 -28.47 1.19 6.06
N PRO A 53 -29.65 0.62 6.40
CA PRO A 53 -30.31 -0.37 5.53
C PRO A 53 -30.71 0.14 4.14
N THR A 54 -30.91 1.45 3.99
CA THR A 54 -31.36 2.05 2.74
C THR A 54 -30.18 2.67 1.95
N ALA A 55 -28.95 2.46 2.40
CA ALA A 55 -27.78 3.02 1.75
C ALA A 55 -27.53 2.39 0.38
N THR A 56 -26.93 3.17 -0.52
CA THR A 56 -26.49 2.69 -1.82
C THR A 56 -25.05 2.22 -1.73
N VAL A 57 -24.76 1.04 -2.27
CA VAL A 57 -23.42 0.46 -2.33
C VAL A 57 -22.84 0.68 -3.73
N THR A 58 -21.65 1.28 -3.78
CA THR A 58 -20.89 1.45 -5.02
C THR A 58 -19.58 0.71 -4.88
N THR A 59 -19.23 -0.12 -5.86
CA THR A 59 -17.95 -0.81 -5.90
C THR A 59 -16.86 0.18 -6.34
N VAL A 60 -15.76 0.19 -5.63
CA VAL A 60 -14.58 1.01 -5.96
C VAL A 60 -13.64 0.18 -6.84
N ASP A 61 -13.26 0.74 -7.98
CA ASP A 61 -12.33 0.08 -8.90
C ASP A 61 -10.88 0.35 -8.47
N ASN A 62 -10.21 -0.71 -8.03
CA ASN A 62 -8.79 -0.70 -7.69
C ASN A 62 -7.98 -1.66 -8.58
N THR A 63 -8.46 -1.89 -9.81
CA THR A 63 -7.80 -2.78 -10.76
C THR A 63 -6.35 -2.33 -11.00
N GLY A 64 -5.41 -3.27 -10.87
CA GLY A 64 -3.99 -2.99 -11.02
C GLY A 64 -3.28 -2.58 -9.73
N TYR A 65 -4.01 -2.37 -8.64
CA TYR A 65 -3.43 -1.97 -7.35
C TYR A 65 -3.63 -3.01 -6.24
N GLU A 66 -4.22 -4.16 -6.55
CA GLU A 66 -4.55 -5.21 -5.58
C GLU A 66 -3.30 -5.71 -4.85
N TRP A 67 -2.14 -5.68 -5.50
CA TRP A 67 -0.87 -6.09 -4.93
C TRP A 67 -0.40 -5.20 -3.77
N LEU A 68 -0.94 -3.98 -3.65
CA LEU A 68 -0.64 -3.07 -2.55
C LEU A 68 -1.46 -3.36 -1.29
N ASP A 69 -2.58 -4.09 -1.43
CA ASP A 69 -3.46 -4.38 -0.29
C ASP A 69 -2.74 -5.21 0.77
N GLY A 70 -2.77 -4.72 1.99
CA GLY A 70 -2.11 -5.38 3.12
C GLY A 70 -0.64 -5.04 3.31
N MET A 71 -0.04 -4.25 2.44
CA MET A 71 1.36 -3.83 2.61
C MET A 71 1.51 -2.89 3.80
N GLN A 72 2.65 -3.01 4.48
CA GLN A 72 2.98 -2.15 5.61
C GLN A 72 3.99 -1.10 5.20
N PHE A 73 3.74 0.13 5.64
CA PHE A 73 4.62 1.26 5.43
C PHE A 73 4.90 1.92 6.78
N THR A 74 6.15 2.25 7.06
CA THR A 74 6.50 3.04 8.23
C THR A 74 6.12 4.50 8.01
N GLN A 75 6.01 5.28 9.10
CA GLN A 75 5.74 6.71 8.98
C GLN A 75 6.84 7.43 8.19
N GLU A 76 8.09 7.01 8.35
CA GLU A 76 9.22 7.55 7.57
C GLU A 76 9.07 7.25 6.09
N GLN A 77 8.71 6.02 5.73
CA GLN A 77 8.48 5.63 4.34
C GLN A 77 7.36 6.46 3.71
N LEU A 78 6.27 6.66 4.42
CA LEU A 78 5.14 7.48 3.93
C LEU A 78 5.55 8.94 3.75
N ALA A 79 6.33 9.48 4.68
CA ALA A 79 6.84 10.86 4.59
C ALA A 79 7.81 11.03 3.40
N ASP A 80 8.57 9.98 3.08
CA ASP A 80 9.51 9.98 1.95
C ASP A 80 8.84 9.70 0.59
N GLY A 81 7.53 9.48 0.55
CA GLY A 81 6.80 9.24 -0.68
C GLY A 81 6.92 7.81 -1.21
N GLU A 82 7.14 6.84 -0.35
CA GLU A 82 7.30 5.43 -0.72
C GLU A 82 6.06 4.86 -1.41
N LEU A 83 4.87 5.23 -0.92
CA LEU A 83 3.62 4.76 -1.53
C LEU A 83 3.46 5.31 -2.95
N GLU A 84 3.70 6.60 -3.16
CA GLU A 84 3.63 7.24 -4.46
C GLU A 84 4.65 6.63 -5.43
N ARG A 85 5.85 6.34 -4.94
CA ARG A 85 6.88 5.65 -5.72
C ARG A 85 6.44 4.26 -6.13
N ALA A 86 5.86 3.48 -5.21
CA ALA A 86 5.34 2.16 -5.50
C ALA A 86 4.25 2.19 -6.59
N VAL A 87 3.33 3.12 -6.49
CA VAL A 87 2.25 3.31 -7.46
C VAL A 87 2.81 3.69 -8.83
N GLU A 88 3.77 4.59 -8.88
CA GLU A 88 4.38 5.04 -10.12
C GLU A 88 5.21 3.95 -10.81
N MET A 89 5.97 3.17 -10.03
CA MET A 89 6.82 2.10 -10.55
C MET A 89 6.02 0.88 -11.03
N GLY A 90 4.96 0.52 -10.32
CA GLY A 90 4.22 -0.70 -10.55
C GLY A 90 4.79 -1.90 -9.77
N GLU A 91 4.03 -2.99 -9.73
CA GLU A 91 4.32 -4.16 -8.90
C GLU A 91 5.70 -4.76 -9.17
N THR A 92 5.99 -5.09 -10.42
CA THR A 92 7.25 -5.77 -10.78
C THR A 92 8.47 -4.92 -10.47
N ALA A 93 8.48 -3.67 -10.92
CA ALA A 93 9.59 -2.77 -10.72
C ALA A 93 9.81 -2.44 -9.24
N TYR A 94 8.71 -2.22 -8.50
CA TYR A 94 8.81 -1.93 -7.07
C TYR A 94 9.35 -3.12 -6.28
N ASN A 95 8.88 -4.34 -6.58
CA ASN A 95 9.35 -5.55 -5.92
C ASN A 95 10.81 -5.84 -6.23
N GLU A 96 11.26 -5.61 -7.47
CA GLU A 96 12.67 -5.71 -7.84
C GLU A 96 13.53 -4.73 -7.06
N MET A 97 13.11 -3.47 -6.95
CA MET A 97 13.82 -2.47 -6.17
C MET A 97 13.89 -2.85 -4.68
N LYS A 98 12.77 -3.30 -4.10
CA LYS A 98 12.67 -3.67 -2.69
C LYS A 98 13.53 -4.88 -2.35
N ASN A 99 13.66 -5.83 -3.27
CA ASN A 99 14.47 -7.04 -3.10
C ASN A 99 15.93 -6.86 -3.55
N ALA A 100 16.28 -5.71 -4.13
CA ALA A 100 17.65 -5.41 -4.50
C ALA A 100 18.55 -5.35 -3.26
N PRO A 101 19.81 -5.85 -3.35
CA PRO A 101 20.75 -5.74 -2.24
C PRO A 101 20.99 -4.28 -1.84
N SER A 102 21.13 -4.02 -0.55
CA SER A 102 21.56 -2.70 -0.08
C SER A 102 22.96 -2.36 -0.57
N GLN A 103 23.32 -1.08 -0.52
CA GLN A 103 24.68 -0.65 -0.91
C GLN A 103 25.74 -1.34 -0.05
N ASP A 104 25.49 -1.54 1.24
CA ASP A 104 26.41 -2.24 2.12
C ASP A 104 26.57 -3.72 1.73
N GLU A 105 25.47 -4.38 1.34
CA GLU A 105 25.51 -5.76 0.85
C GLU A 105 26.30 -5.86 -0.46
N ILE A 106 26.07 -4.93 -1.39
CA ILE A 106 26.81 -4.86 -2.65
C ILE A 106 28.30 -4.66 -2.40
N ASN A 107 28.67 -3.76 -1.49
CA ASN A 107 30.07 -3.51 -1.12
C ASN A 107 30.72 -4.76 -0.51
N ALA A 108 30.01 -5.47 0.36
CA ALA A 108 30.50 -6.72 0.95
C ALA A 108 30.76 -7.79 -0.11
N MET A 109 29.87 -7.95 -1.08
CA MET A 109 30.01 -8.89 -2.19
C MET A 109 31.20 -8.53 -3.07
N LEU A 110 31.41 -7.24 -3.37
CA LEU A 110 32.56 -6.77 -4.15
C LEU A 110 33.87 -7.00 -3.42
N MET A 111 33.93 -6.76 -2.12
CA MET A 111 35.14 -7.00 -1.31
C MET A 111 35.49 -8.49 -1.28
N LEU A 112 34.52 -9.37 -1.17
CA LEU A 112 34.71 -10.81 -1.20
C LEU A 112 35.28 -11.27 -2.55
N LYS A 113 34.76 -10.76 -3.66
CA LYS A 113 35.28 -11.05 -5.00
C LYS A 113 36.70 -10.60 -5.19
N ILE A 114 37.06 -9.41 -4.72
CA ILE A 114 38.41 -8.90 -4.79
C ILE A 114 39.37 -9.80 -4.00
N ALA A 115 39.00 -10.20 -2.81
CA ALA A 115 39.81 -11.12 -1.98
C ALA A 115 40.02 -12.48 -2.69
N GLU A 116 39.00 -13.05 -3.31
CA GLU A 116 39.14 -14.29 -4.09
C GLU A 116 40.07 -14.12 -5.28
N MET A 117 39.99 -13.00 -5.98
CA MET A 117 40.89 -12.70 -7.11
C MET A 117 42.35 -12.54 -6.67
N GLU A 118 42.60 -11.89 -5.55
CA GLU A 118 43.94 -11.72 -4.98
C GLU A 118 44.57 -13.06 -4.60
N VAL A 119 43.80 -13.96 -3.98
CA VAL A 119 44.26 -15.30 -3.64
C VAL A 119 44.61 -16.11 -4.88
N ALA A 120 43.80 -16.04 -5.93
CA ALA A 120 44.07 -16.72 -7.21
C ALA A 120 45.36 -16.22 -7.86
N ILE A 121 45.60 -14.92 -7.89
CA ILE A 121 46.80 -14.30 -8.43
C ILE A 121 48.05 -14.72 -7.61
N THR A 122 47.95 -14.73 -6.30
CA THR A 122 49.04 -15.14 -5.40
C THR A 122 49.37 -16.62 -5.60
N ASN A 123 48.39 -17.47 -5.76
CA ASN A 123 48.60 -18.91 -6.04
C ASN A 123 49.30 -19.13 -7.40
N GLU A 124 48.92 -18.40 -8.43
CA GLU A 124 49.58 -18.46 -9.73
C GLU A 124 51.05 -18.05 -9.67
N LYS A 125 51.36 -17.03 -8.89
CA LYS A 125 52.78 -16.57 -8.70
C LYS A 125 53.60 -17.57 -7.93
N VAL A 126 53.03 -18.27 -6.98
CA VAL A 126 53.70 -19.29 -6.16
C VAL A 126 53.97 -20.57 -6.96
N SER A 127 53.17 -20.88 -7.94
CA SER A 127 53.31 -22.07 -8.77
C SER A 127 54.41 -21.97 -9.84
N ASP A 128 54.93 -20.78 -10.05
CA ASP A 128 56.07 -20.55 -10.93
C ASP A 128 57.40 -20.78 -10.18
#